data_107c71c0dcebad9586ac35cab7cb03da
#
_entry.id   107c71c0dcebad9586ac35cab7cb03da
#
_cell.length_a   1.000
_cell.length_b   1.000
_cell.length_c   1.000
_cell.angle_alpha   90.00
_cell.angle_beta   90.00
_cell.angle_gamma   90.00
#
_symmetry.space_group_name_H-M   'P 1'
#
loop_
_entity.id
_entity.type
_entity.pdbx_description
1 polymer ?
#
loop_
_entity_poly.entity_id
_entity_poly.type
_entity_poly.pdbx_seq_one_letter_code
_entity_poly.pdbx_strand_id
1 'polypeptide(L)' 'MAKRIEKLRDQDTAELNERQRELAEQVFRLRFQLSTGQAEAVTKLRSVRKDLARVQTLLRERELRKANGK' A
#
# COMPACT_ATOMS: atom_id res chain seq x y z
N MET A 1 12.48 -6.78 9.00
CA MET A 1 11.16 -6.27 9.32
C MET A 1 11.15 -4.79 9.49
N ALA A 2 11.85 -4.31 10.51
CA ALA A 2 11.90 -2.88 10.74
C ALA A 2 12.46 -2.12 9.54
N LYS A 3 13.39 -2.74 8.86
CA LYS A 3 14.04 -2.10 7.72
C LYS A 3 13.06 -1.78 6.60
N ARG A 4 12.08 -2.65 6.42
CA ARG A 4 11.09 -2.45 5.36
C ARG A 4 10.24 -1.22 5.66
N ILE A 5 9.86 -1.06 6.91
CA ILE A 5 9.05 0.08 7.32
C ILE A 5 9.86 1.36 7.23
N GLU A 6 11.14 1.29 7.61
CA GLU A 6 12.00 2.46 7.54
C GLU A 6 12.16 2.96 6.12
N LYS A 7 12.30 2.04 5.17
CA LYS A 7 12.40 2.42 3.77
C LYS A 7 11.16 3.16 3.32
N LEU A 8 10.00 2.68 3.71
CA LEU A 8 8.76 3.34 3.34
C LEU A 8 8.66 4.70 3.96
N ARG A 9 9.12 4.84 5.19
CA ARG A 9 9.07 6.13 5.87
C ARG A 9 9.97 7.17 5.23
N ASP A 10 11.06 6.73 4.63
CA ASP A 10 12.01 7.64 4.00
C ASP A 10 11.56 8.11 2.64
N GLN A 11 10.54 7.48 2.09
CA GLN A 11 10.06 7.86 0.78
C GLN A 11 9.29 9.16 0.82
N ASP A 12 9.39 9.91 -0.28
CA ASP A 12 8.63 11.12 -0.46
C ASP A 12 7.15 10.84 -0.45
N THR A 13 6.38 11.88 -0.11
CA THR A 13 4.93 11.76 -0.18
C THR A 13 4.48 11.45 -1.61
N ALA A 14 5.14 12.03 -2.60
CA ALA A 14 4.81 11.76 -3.98
C ALA A 14 5.07 10.30 -4.33
N GLU A 15 6.18 9.76 -3.85
CA GLU A 15 6.49 8.37 -4.10
C GLU A 15 5.50 7.45 -3.41
N LEU A 16 5.09 7.80 -2.21
CA LEU A 16 4.10 7.00 -1.49
C LEU A 16 2.75 7.02 -2.19
N ASN A 17 2.36 8.17 -2.73
CA ASN A 17 1.12 8.26 -3.48
C ASN A 17 1.16 7.39 -4.72
N GLU A 18 2.29 7.39 -5.40
CA GLU A 18 2.45 6.55 -6.57
C GLU A 18 2.42 5.08 -6.20
N ARG A 19 3.09 4.74 -5.11
CA ARG A 19 3.08 3.37 -4.62
C ARG A 19 1.67 2.92 -4.28
N GLN A 20 0.91 3.81 -3.65
CA GLN A 20 -0.47 3.51 -3.31
C GLN A 20 -1.28 3.20 -4.56
N ARG A 21 -1.07 3.99 -5.60
CA ARG A 21 -1.79 3.78 -6.86
C ARG A 21 -1.43 2.43 -7.47
N GLU A 22 -0.14 2.11 -7.50
CA GLU A 22 0.29 0.84 -8.06
C GLU A 22 -0.29 -0.34 -7.30
N LEU A 23 -0.25 -0.25 -5.98
CA LEU A 23 -0.79 -1.33 -5.16
C LEU A 23 -2.29 -1.47 -5.32
N ALA A 24 -2.98 -0.34 -5.46
CA ALA A 24 -4.42 -0.38 -5.68
C ALA A 24 -4.74 -1.06 -7.01
N GLU A 25 -3.95 -0.79 -8.03
CA GLU A 25 -4.14 -1.46 -9.31
C GLU A 25 -3.91 -2.96 -9.20
N GLN A 26 -2.88 -3.34 -8.44
CA GLN A 26 -2.62 -4.76 -8.25
C GLN A 26 -3.76 -5.44 -7.52
N VAL A 27 -4.32 -4.78 -6.52
CA VAL A 27 -5.48 -5.32 -5.83
C VAL A 27 -6.64 -5.54 -6.81
N PHE A 28 -6.87 -4.56 -7.66
CA PHE A 28 -7.94 -4.66 -8.63
C PHE A 28 -7.72 -5.84 -9.57
N ARG A 29 -6.52 -5.99 -10.08
CA ARG A 29 -6.21 -7.09 -10.99
C ARG A 29 -6.34 -8.44 -10.30
N LEU A 30 -5.84 -8.52 -9.07
CA LEU A 30 -5.89 -9.79 -8.35
C LEU A 30 -7.32 -10.17 -8.02
N ARG A 31 -8.16 -9.19 -7.71
CA ARG A 31 -9.58 -9.48 -7.46
C ARG A 31 -10.24 -9.99 -8.72
N PHE A 32 -9.86 -9.45 -9.86
CA PHE A 32 -10.37 -9.92 -11.14
C PHE A 32 -9.94 -11.36 -11.38
N GLN A 33 -8.66 -11.66 -11.15
CA GLN A 33 -8.16 -13.02 -11.31
C GLN A 33 -8.85 -13.98 -10.37
N LEU A 34 -9.14 -13.54 -9.16
CA LEU A 34 -9.84 -14.38 -8.21
C LEU A 34 -11.23 -14.72 -8.72
N SER A 35 -11.90 -13.76 -9.33
CA SER A 35 -13.23 -13.99 -9.86
C SER A 35 -13.25 -14.97 -11.01
N THR A 36 -12.09 -15.17 -11.67
CA THR A 36 -11.98 -16.16 -12.73
C THR A 36 -11.53 -17.51 -12.22
N GLY A 37 -11.41 -17.67 -10.90
CA GLY A 37 -11.14 -18.97 -10.30
C GLY A 37 -9.69 -19.27 -10.02
N GLN A 38 -8.81 -18.28 -10.08
CA GLN A 38 -7.39 -18.49 -9.81
C GLN A 38 -7.14 -18.41 -8.31
N ALA A 39 -7.00 -19.56 -7.68
CA ALA A 39 -6.86 -19.63 -6.22
C ALA A 39 -5.60 -18.95 -5.72
N GLU A 40 -4.55 -18.94 -6.54
CA GLU A 40 -3.29 -18.32 -6.14
C GLU A 40 -3.44 -16.83 -5.87
N ALA A 41 -4.45 -16.23 -6.48
CA ALA A 41 -4.67 -14.79 -6.30
C ALA A 41 -5.01 -14.44 -4.86
N VAL A 42 -5.54 -15.37 -4.10
CA VAL A 42 -5.89 -15.12 -2.70
C VAL A 42 -4.67 -14.71 -1.89
N THR A 43 -3.61 -15.50 -2.00
CA THR A 43 -2.38 -15.24 -1.24
C THR A 43 -1.75 -13.93 -1.67
N LYS A 44 -1.67 -13.72 -2.98
CA LYS A 44 -1.10 -12.47 -3.49
C LYS A 44 -1.93 -11.27 -3.08
N LEU A 45 -3.24 -11.41 -3.11
CA LEU A 45 -4.12 -10.32 -2.73
C LEU A 45 -3.91 -9.92 -1.28
N ARG A 46 -3.76 -10.89 -0.39
CA ARG A 46 -3.51 -10.60 1.00
C ARG A 46 -2.21 -9.82 1.19
N SER A 47 -1.17 -10.26 0.50
CA SER A 47 0.13 -9.61 0.62
C SER A 47 0.07 -8.18 0.11
N VAL A 48 -0.54 -7.98 -1.04
CA VAL A 48 -0.63 -6.65 -1.63
C VAL A 48 -1.49 -5.73 -0.77
N ARG A 49 -2.58 -6.25 -0.22
CA ARG A 49 -3.44 -5.44 0.64
C ARG A 49 -2.72 -4.99 1.91
N LYS A 50 -1.86 -5.84 2.45
CA LYS A 50 -1.07 -5.44 3.60
C LYS A 50 -0.13 -4.31 3.26
N ASP A 51 0.53 -4.42 2.12
CA ASP A 51 1.44 -3.35 1.69
C ASP A 51 0.67 -2.06 1.45
N LEU A 52 -0.49 -2.16 0.83
CA LEU A 52 -1.32 -0.99 0.59
C LEU A 52 -1.73 -0.31 1.89
N ALA A 53 -2.11 -1.12 2.88
CA ALA A 53 -2.51 -0.58 4.16
C ALA A 53 -1.36 0.16 4.83
N ARG A 54 -0.14 -0.38 4.72
CA ARG A 54 1.03 0.28 5.29
C ARG A 54 1.28 1.63 4.63
N VAL A 55 1.21 1.67 3.31
CA VAL A 55 1.43 2.91 2.59
C VAL A 55 0.36 3.93 2.96
N GLN A 56 -0.89 3.49 3.03
CA GLN A 56 -1.98 4.39 3.41
C GLN A 56 -1.81 4.92 4.82
N THR A 57 -1.34 4.08 5.72
CA THR A 57 -1.10 4.51 7.10
C THR A 57 -0.02 5.58 7.15
N LEU A 58 1.06 5.38 6.41
CA LEU A 58 2.13 6.35 6.39
C LEU A 58 1.68 7.68 5.80
N LEU A 59 0.88 7.63 4.74
CA LEU A 59 0.36 8.85 4.15
C LEU A 59 -0.55 9.59 5.13
N ARG A 60 -1.39 8.85 5.84
CA ARG A 60 -2.29 9.45 6.81
C ARG A 60 -1.49 10.09 7.95
N GLU A 61 -0.45 9.42 8.41
CA GLU A 61 0.38 9.98 9.45
C GLU A 61 1.01 11.28 9.03
N ARG A 62 1.45 11.34 7.79
CA ARG A 62 2.07 12.57 7.29
C ARG A 62 1.06 13.70 7.19
N GLU A 63 -0.15 13.38 6.78
CA GLU A 63 -1.21 14.39 6.75
C GLU A 63 -1.52 14.92 8.14
N LEU A 64 -1.58 14.02 9.10
CA LEU A 64 -1.86 14.42 10.47
C LEU A 64 -0.76 15.32 11.02
N ARG A 65 0.48 15.00 10.69
CA ARG A 65 1.59 15.83 11.13
C ARG A 65 1.49 17.24 10.57
N LYS A 66 1.15 17.33 9.30
CA LYS A 66 0.98 18.64 8.68
C LYS A 66 -0.15 19.41 9.35
N ALA A 67 -1.24 18.71 9.60
CA ALA A 67 -2.40 19.36 10.20
C ALA A 67 -2.10 19.84 11.61
N ASN A 68 -1.27 19.09 12.32
CA ASN A 68 -0.97 19.42 13.71
C ASN A 68 0.18 20.39 13.88
N GLY A 69 0.76 20.80 12.85
CA GLY A 69 1.72 21.56 13.09
C GLY A 69 2.74 21.97 12.56
N LYS A 70 2.43 21.88 12.27
CA LYS A 70 3.32 22.26 12.02
C LYS A 70 4.17 22.28 11.87
#